data_824179456ae743d0ba462e457f6a5079
#
_entry.id   824179456ae743d0ba462e457f6a5079
#
_cell.length_a   1.000
_cell.length_b   1.000
_cell.length_c   1.000
_cell.angle_alpha   90.00
_cell.angle_beta   90.00
_cell.angle_gamma   90.00
#
_symmetry.space_group_name_H-M   'P 1'
#
loop_
_entity.id
_entity.type
_entity.pdbx_description
1 polymer ?
#
loop_
_entity_poly.entity_id
_entity_poly.type
_entity_poly.pdbx_seq_one_letter_code
_entity_poly.pdbx_strand_id
1 'polypeptide(L)'
;MACGPSKSNMAETEEAAGEMQRTDSIEQVEEKTLSDTPLELADFAVECFRTNEREKLLPYATEECRQRMTEEMAIEEQMKNDRGIRKMRERLLSTTYTRSQENDMGSNRKLVRYTSNPSKYDMKVMLTLQDGKWLIEQVGPDR
;
A
#
# COMPACT_ATOMS: atom_id res chain seq x y z
N MET A 1 -10.39 -20.82 49.47
CA MET A 1 -10.19 -20.74 48.90
C MET A 1 -9.87 -20.43 48.09
N ALA A 2 -9.73 -20.57 47.97
CA ALA A 2 -9.48 -20.26 47.07
C ALA A 2 -9.20 -19.92 46.33
N CYS A 3 -9.10 -20.07 46.31
CA CYS A 3 -8.83 -19.73 45.50
C CYS A 3 -8.59 -19.37 44.81
N GLY A 4 -8.54 -19.40 44.87
CA GLY A 4 -8.31 -19.15 43.86
C GLY A 4 -8.02 -18.84 43.33
N PRO A 5 -7.93 -18.99 43.33
CA PRO A 5 -7.56 -18.71 42.52
C PRO A 5 -7.36 -18.25 41.80
N SER A 6 -7.49 -18.48 41.90
CA SER A 6 -7.31 -18.08 40.92
C SER A 6 -7.06 -17.62 40.39
N LYS A 7 -7.03 -17.70 40.51
CA LYS A 7 -6.73 -17.25 39.62
C LYS A 7 -6.45 -16.95 38.93
N SER A 8 -6.46 -17.09 39.14
CA SER A 8 -6.16 -16.76 38.12
C SER A 8 -5.96 -16.41 37.53
N ASN A 9 -5.99 -16.41 37.59
CA ASN A 9 -5.82 -15.98 36.59
C ASN A 9 -5.59 -15.62 35.97
N MET A 10 -5.63 -15.80 36.22
CA MET A 10 -5.47 -15.41 35.31
C MET A 10 -5.16 -15.07 34.66
N ALA A 11 -5.17 -15.25 34.81
CA ALA A 11 -4.89 -14.93 33.81
C ALA A 11 -4.69 -14.80 33.31
N GLU A 12 -4.87 -14.90 33.09
CA GLU A 12 -4.71 -14.67 32.05
C GLU A 12 -4.73 -14.24 31.48
N THR A 13 -4.81 -14.39 32.18
CA THR A 13 -4.82 -13.87 31.15
C THR A 13 -4.50 -13.45 30.88
N GLU A 14 -4.30 -13.56 30.73
CA GLU A 14 -4.01 -13.08 29.82
C GLU A 14 -3.79 -13.11 29.34
N GLU A 15 -3.74 -13.61 29.46
CA GLU A 15 -3.53 -13.64 28.61
C GLU A 15 -3.93 -13.54 28.04
N ALA A 16 -4.04 -14.19 28.76
CA ALA A 16 -4.57 -14.22 27.82
C ALA A 16 -4.95 -13.46 27.37
N ALA A 17 -5.45 -13.69 27.75
CA ALA A 17 -5.84 -12.69 26.97
C ALA A 17 -4.74 -12.09 26.36
N GLY A 18 -4.06 -12.22 26.77
CA GLY A 18 -3.06 -11.60 26.19
C GLY A 18 -2.80 -11.98 24.85
N GLU A 19 -3.17 -12.90 24.37
CA GLU A 19 -2.81 -13.26 23.17
C GLU A 19 -3.47 -12.64 22.10
N MET A 20 -4.62 -12.33 22.16
CA MET A 20 -5.26 -11.74 21.15
C MET A 20 -4.86 -10.42 20.90
N GLN A 21 -4.52 -9.68 21.85
CA GLN A 21 -4.10 -8.40 21.64
C GLN A 21 -2.90 -8.30 20.86
N ARG A 22 -2.10 -9.27 20.82
CA ARG A 22 -0.90 -9.22 20.12
C ARG A 22 -1.13 -9.08 18.64
N THR A 23 -2.20 -9.62 18.08
CA THR A 23 -2.49 -9.51 16.68
C THR A 23 -2.73 -8.07 16.27
N ASP A 24 -3.45 -7.31 17.06
CA ASP A 24 -3.68 -5.93 16.74
C ASP A 24 -2.39 -5.14 16.73
N SER A 25 -1.52 -5.43 17.64
CA SER A 25 -0.26 -4.74 17.69
C SER A 25 0.56 -5.02 16.45
N ILE A 26 0.54 -6.23 15.96
CA ILE A 26 1.31 -6.57 14.79
C ILE A 26 0.77 -5.83 13.58
N GLU A 27 -0.53 -5.68 13.45
CA GLU A 27 -1.09 -4.95 12.33
C GLU A 27 -0.69 -3.48 12.39
N GLN A 28 -0.69 -2.88 13.56
CA GLN A 28 -0.28 -1.51 13.67
C GLN A 28 1.19 -1.34 13.32
N VAL A 29 2.02 -2.29 13.70
CA VAL A 29 3.43 -2.21 13.39
C VAL A 29 3.63 -2.31 11.89
N GLU A 30 2.85 -3.13 11.20
CA GLU A 30 2.97 -3.25 9.76
C GLU A 30 2.63 -1.94 9.07
N GLU A 31 1.60 -1.25 9.52
CA GLU A 31 1.25 0.01 8.93
C GLU A 31 2.34 1.05 9.12
N LYS A 32 2.95 1.08 10.30
CA LYS A 32 4.04 2.00 10.51
C LYS A 32 5.22 1.62 9.65
N THR A 33 5.45 0.32 9.45
CA THR A 33 6.56 -0.15 8.67
C THR A 33 6.47 0.29 7.22
N LEU A 34 5.26 0.36 6.65
CA LEU A 34 5.14 0.81 5.27
C LEU A 34 5.65 2.23 5.08
N SER A 35 5.34 3.13 6.00
CA SER A 35 5.83 4.50 5.90
C SER A 35 7.32 4.60 6.16
N ASP A 36 7.91 3.61 6.81
CA ASP A 36 9.33 3.59 7.10
C ASP A 36 10.14 2.78 6.09
N THR A 37 9.46 2.02 5.22
CA THR A 37 10.14 1.16 4.25
C THR A 37 9.67 1.53 2.86
N PRO A 38 10.36 2.46 2.21
CA PRO A 38 9.90 2.99 0.93
C PRO A 38 9.75 1.93 -0.16
N LEU A 39 10.60 0.91 -0.18
CA LEU A 39 10.49 -0.10 -1.23
C LEU A 39 9.24 -0.95 -1.05
N GLU A 40 8.89 -1.28 0.18
CA GLU A 40 7.67 -2.03 0.44
C GLU A 40 6.44 -1.17 0.18
N LEU A 41 6.53 0.11 0.49
CA LEU A 41 5.43 1.02 0.19
C LEU A 41 5.22 1.12 -1.32
N ALA A 42 6.31 1.15 -2.09
CA ALA A 42 6.21 1.18 -3.55
C ALA A 42 5.56 -0.10 -4.07
N ASP A 43 5.95 -1.27 -3.53
CA ASP A 43 5.37 -2.55 -3.95
C ASP A 43 3.87 -2.57 -3.63
N PHE A 44 3.50 -2.06 -2.47
CA PHE A 44 2.10 -1.97 -2.07
C PHE A 44 1.32 -1.06 -3.02
N ALA A 45 1.93 0.06 -3.42
CA ALA A 45 1.29 0.99 -4.33
C ALA A 45 1.02 0.35 -5.69
N VAL A 46 1.99 -0.39 -6.22
CA VAL A 46 1.82 -1.06 -7.51
C VAL A 46 0.72 -2.12 -7.42
N GLU A 47 0.69 -2.86 -6.32
CA GLU A 47 -0.31 -3.90 -6.16
C GLU A 47 -1.71 -3.29 -6.06
N CYS A 48 -1.88 -2.21 -5.33
CA CYS A 48 -3.18 -1.55 -5.22
C CYS A 48 -3.61 -0.94 -6.54
N PHE A 49 -2.66 -0.43 -7.31
CA PHE A 49 -2.98 0.11 -8.62
C PHE A 49 -3.44 -1.03 -9.55
N ARG A 50 -2.73 -2.15 -9.50
CA ARG A 50 -3.03 -3.31 -10.34
C ARG A 50 -4.42 -3.88 -10.05
N THR A 51 -4.80 -3.95 -8.78
CA THR A 51 -6.06 -4.54 -8.37
C THR A 51 -7.19 -3.53 -8.24
N ASN A 52 -6.95 -2.28 -8.62
CA ASN A 52 -7.94 -1.21 -8.54
C ASN A 52 -8.40 -0.94 -7.12
N GLU A 53 -7.44 -0.95 -6.21
CA GLU A 53 -7.72 -0.67 -4.82
C GLU A 53 -6.98 0.59 -4.37
N ARG A 54 -6.94 1.59 -5.23
CA ARG A 54 -6.18 2.81 -4.96
C ARG A 54 -6.65 3.56 -3.72
N GLU A 55 -7.90 3.33 -3.30
CA GLU A 55 -8.36 3.98 -2.07
C GLU A 55 -7.52 3.57 -0.87
N LYS A 56 -6.86 2.41 -0.93
CA LYS A 56 -5.99 1.98 0.16
C LYS A 56 -4.71 2.76 0.22
N LEU A 57 -4.38 3.48 -0.84
CA LEU A 57 -3.17 4.26 -0.91
C LEU A 57 -3.34 5.68 -0.37
N LEU A 58 -4.58 6.13 -0.22
CA LEU A 58 -4.83 7.51 0.18
C LEU A 58 -4.14 7.90 1.49
N PRO A 59 -4.12 7.05 2.52
CA PRO A 59 -3.43 7.43 3.75
C PRO A 59 -1.91 7.55 3.61
N TYR A 60 -1.35 6.96 2.53
CA TYR A 60 0.09 6.96 2.32
C TYR A 60 0.52 7.91 1.21
N ALA A 61 -0.38 8.74 0.72
CA ALA A 61 -0.10 9.61 -0.42
C ALA A 61 0.06 11.06 0.03
N THR A 62 0.81 11.83 -0.77
CA THR A 62 0.89 13.26 -0.52
C THR A 62 -0.48 13.88 -0.81
N GLU A 63 -0.67 15.10 -0.35
CA GLU A 63 -1.95 15.78 -0.55
C GLU A 63 -2.28 15.89 -2.04
N GLU A 64 -1.33 16.27 -2.86
CA GLU A 64 -1.56 16.41 -4.28
C GLU A 64 -1.85 15.06 -4.93
N CYS A 65 -1.12 14.03 -4.53
CA CYS A 65 -1.34 12.70 -5.08
C CYS A 65 -2.73 12.19 -4.67
N ARG A 66 -3.13 12.46 -3.44
CA ARG A 66 -4.43 12.04 -2.95
C ARG A 66 -5.55 12.69 -3.75
N GLN A 67 -5.44 13.99 -4.01
CA GLN A 67 -6.45 14.68 -4.79
C GLN A 67 -6.53 14.14 -6.20
N ARG A 68 -5.37 13.91 -6.82
CA ARG A 68 -5.33 13.41 -8.19
C ARG A 68 -5.93 12.01 -8.27
N MET A 69 -5.58 11.13 -7.34
CA MET A 69 -6.12 9.78 -7.35
C MET A 69 -7.63 9.78 -7.12
N THR A 70 -8.10 10.64 -6.23
CA THR A 70 -9.53 10.73 -5.96
C THR A 70 -10.29 11.17 -7.20
N GLU A 71 -9.76 12.14 -7.93
CA GLU A 71 -10.38 12.61 -9.16
C GLU A 71 -10.37 11.54 -10.23
N GLU A 72 -9.24 10.83 -10.36
CA GLU A 72 -9.15 9.77 -11.35
C GLU A 72 -10.12 8.64 -11.05
N MET A 73 -10.24 8.27 -9.78
CA MET A 73 -11.16 7.21 -9.39
C MET A 73 -12.60 7.61 -9.66
N ALA A 74 -12.93 8.88 -9.44
CA ALA A 74 -14.29 9.36 -9.70
C ALA A 74 -14.61 9.31 -11.19
N ILE A 75 -13.66 9.71 -12.03
CA ILE A 75 -13.85 9.66 -13.48
C ILE A 75 -14.01 8.21 -13.93
N GLU A 76 -13.17 7.32 -13.43
CA GLU A 76 -13.24 5.93 -13.82
C GLU A 76 -14.53 5.27 -13.36
N GLU A 77 -15.04 5.69 -12.22
CA GLU A 77 -16.32 5.15 -11.76
C GLU A 77 -17.45 5.54 -12.71
N GLN A 78 -17.41 6.76 -13.23
CA GLN A 78 -18.40 7.20 -14.19
C GLN A 78 -18.28 6.44 -15.50
N MET A 79 -17.07 5.95 -15.82
CA MET A 79 -16.81 5.27 -17.07
C MET A 79 -16.61 3.77 -16.88
N LYS A 80 -17.13 3.22 -15.78
CA LYS A 80 -16.85 1.82 -15.46
C LYS A 80 -17.41 0.85 -16.49
N ASN A 81 -18.40 1.27 -17.28
CA ASN A 81 -18.96 0.41 -18.31
C ASN A 81 -18.29 0.62 -19.65
N ASP A 82 -17.33 1.53 -19.73
CA ASP A 82 -16.62 1.79 -20.97
C ASP A 82 -15.74 0.59 -21.28
N ARG A 83 -15.75 0.19 -22.57
CA ARG A 83 -15.01 -0.99 -22.99
C ARG A 83 -13.51 -0.83 -22.77
N GLY A 84 -12.98 0.35 -23.07
CA GLY A 84 -11.55 0.60 -22.91
C GLY A 84 -11.12 0.51 -21.45
N ILE A 85 -11.93 1.06 -20.56
CA ILE A 85 -11.63 1.03 -19.13
C ILE A 85 -11.66 -0.41 -18.63
N ARG A 86 -12.66 -1.19 -19.04
CA ARG A 86 -12.74 -2.58 -18.60
C ARG A 86 -11.56 -3.40 -19.11
N LYS A 87 -11.14 -3.17 -20.35
CA LYS A 87 -10.00 -3.89 -20.90
C LYS A 87 -8.72 -3.52 -20.19
N MET A 88 -8.57 -2.25 -19.84
CA MET A 88 -7.41 -1.79 -19.10
C MET A 88 -7.35 -2.49 -17.74
N ARG A 89 -8.50 -2.59 -17.06
CA ARG A 89 -8.55 -3.24 -15.76
C ARG A 89 -8.21 -4.72 -15.85
N GLU A 90 -8.73 -5.40 -16.86
CA GLU A 90 -8.43 -6.81 -17.05
C GLU A 90 -6.94 -7.01 -17.32
N ARG A 91 -6.36 -6.14 -18.12
CA ARG A 91 -4.94 -6.23 -18.42
C ARG A 91 -4.09 -6.03 -17.19
N LEU A 92 -4.47 -5.06 -16.35
CA LEU A 92 -3.73 -4.83 -15.11
C LEU A 92 -3.78 -6.05 -14.21
N LEU A 93 -4.97 -6.66 -14.08
CA LEU A 93 -5.11 -7.82 -13.21
C LEU A 93 -4.28 -9.01 -13.69
N SER A 94 -4.09 -9.15 -15.00
CA SER A 94 -3.37 -10.27 -15.53
C SER A 94 -1.87 -9.99 -15.72
N THR A 95 -1.41 -8.83 -15.31
CA THR A 95 -0.01 -8.44 -15.47
C THR A 95 0.73 -8.59 -14.16
N THR A 96 1.96 -9.09 -14.23
CA THR A 96 2.84 -9.19 -13.07
C THR A 96 3.87 -8.09 -13.16
N TYR A 97 4.12 -7.43 -12.04
CA TYR A 97 5.11 -6.35 -12.00
C TYR A 97 6.23 -6.74 -11.06
N THR A 98 7.46 -6.59 -11.52
CA THR A 98 8.65 -6.93 -10.75
C THR A 98 9.52 -5.70 -10.60
N ARG A 99 9.92 -5.40 -9.38
CA ARG A 99 10.78 -4.25 -9.11
C ARG A 99 12.10 -4.43 -9.84
N SER A 100 12.45 -3.49 -10.70
CA SER A 100 13.63 -3.62 -11.54
C SER A 100 14.68 -2.54 -11.31
N GLN A 101 14.30 -1.40 -10.74
CA GLN A 101 15.24 -0.31 -10.59
C GLN A 101 14.83 0.58 -9.43
N GLU A 102 15.81 1.06 -8.67
CA GLU A 102 15.60 1.98 -7.57
C GLU A 102 16.58 3.11 -7.73
N ASN A 103 16.10 4.34 -7.72
CA ASN A 103 16.95 5.49 -7.84
C ASN A 103 16.63 6.52 -6.76
N ASP A 104 17.66 6.91 -6.01
CA ASP A 104 17.49 7.99 -5.05
C ASP A 104 17.59 9.30 -5.80
N MET A 105 16.62 10.18 -5.59
CA MET A 105 16.60 11.47 -6.25
C MET A 105 16.81 12.53 -5.17
N GLY A 106 18.02 12.56 -4.64
CA GLY A 106 18.31 13.38 -3.49
C GLY A 106 18.00 12.62 -2.22
N SER A 107 18.03 13.31 -1.10
CA SER A 107 17.82 12.66 0.20
C SER A 107 16.34 12.47 0.53
N ASN A 108 15.45 13.18 -0.17
CA ASN A 108 14.04 13.17 0.18
C ASN A 108 13.13 12.54 -0.85
N ARG A 109 13.65 11.98 -1.91
CA ARG A 109 12.81 11.40 -2.95
C ARG A 109 13.43 10.12 -3.48
N LYS A 110 12.57 9.19 -3.91
CA LYS A 110 13.04 7.92 -4.45
C LYS A 110 12.12 7.52 -5.59
N LEU A 111 12.71 7.05 -6.69
CA LEU A 111 11.95 6.55 -7.82
C LEU A 111 12.16 5.05 -7.93
N VAL A 112 11.09 4.29 -7.97
CA VAL A 112 11.15 2.83 -8.09
C VAL A 112 10.44 2.43 -9.37
N ARG A 113 11.11 1.65 -10.21
CA ARG A 113 10.55 1.20 -11.47
C ARG A 113 10.29 -0.28 -11.45
N TYR A 114 9.26 -0.68 -12.18
CA TYR A 114 8.82 -2.07 -12.22
C TYR A 114 8.65 -2.49 -13.67
N THR A 115 9.18 -3.65 -14.02
CA THR A 115 8.95 -4.22 -15.34
C THR A 115 7.70 -5.06 -15.32
N SER A 116 6.97 -5.07 -16.42
CA SER A 116 5.72 -5.78 -16.51
C SER A 116 5.86 -7.04 -17.34
N ASN A 117 5.01 -8.04 -17.04
CA ASN A 117 4.98 -9.30 -17.79
C ASN A 117 3.55 -9.83 -17.72
N PRO A 118 2.85 -10.03 -18.83
CA PRO A 118 3.34 -9.93 -20.22
C PRO A 118 3.15 -8.56 -20.85
N SER A 119 2.66 -7.59 -20.12
CA SER A 119 2.39 -6.30 -20.71
C SER A 119 3.67 -5.58 -21.11
N LYS A 120 3.55 -4.61 -22.00
CA LYS A 120 4.68 -3.79 -22.40
C LYS A 120 4.76 -2.51 -21.61
N TYR A 121 3.80 -2.28 -20.73
CA TYR A 121 3.76 -1.00 -20.00
C TYR A 121 4.26 -1.21 -18.58
N ASP A 122 5.46 -0.74 -18.34
CA ASP A 122 6.05 -0.81 -17.01
C ASP A 122 5.40 0.20 -16.09
N MET A 123 5.66 0.07 -14.81
CA MET A 123 5.10 0.97 -13.80
C MET A 123 6.21 1.67 -13.06
N LYS A 124 5.89 2.81 -12.48
CA LYS A 124 6.82 3.51 -11.61
C LYS A 124 6.09 4.10 -10.42
N VAL A 125 6.83 4.23 -9.32
CA VAL A 125 6.32 4.86 -8.12
C VAL A 125 7.33 5.91 -7.69
N MET A 126 6.88 7.13 -7.47
CA MET A 126 7.71 8.18 -6.95
C MET A 126 7.34 8.38 -5.49
N LEU A 127 8.32 8.34 -4.61
CA LEU A 127 8.10 8.50 -3.18
C LEU A 127 8.81 9.75 -2.68
N THR A 128 8.25 10.38 -1.67
CA THR A 128 8.87 11.56 -1.07
C THR A 128 8.85 11.42 0.44
N LEU A 129 9.86 11.95 1.10
CA LEU A 129 9.99 11.88 2.54
C LEU A 129 9.50 13.20 3.14
N GLN A 130 8.47 13.14 3.97
CA GLN A 130 7.91 14.30 4.62
C GLN A 130 7.73 13.99 6.11
N ASP A 131 8.28 14.83 6.94
CA ASP A 131 8.16 14.67 8.39
C ASP A 131 8.56 13.28 8.88
N GLY A 132 9.63 12.75 8.28
CA GLY A 132 10.16 11.45 8.68
C GLY A 132 9.39 10.26 8.15
N LYS A 133 8.43 10.49 7.25
CA LYS A 133 7.64 9.40 6.69
C LYS A 133 7.67 9.43 5.18
N TRP A 134 7.76 8.25 4.57
CA TRP A 134 7.72 8.16 3.12
C TRP A 134 6.26 8.15 2.66
N LEU A 135 5.97 8.97 1.66
CA LEU A 135 4.64 9.07 1.09
C LEU A 135 4.70 8.87 -0.41
N ILE A 136 3.62 8.39 -0.99
CA ILE A 136 3.52 8.18 -2.43
C ILE A 136 3.23 9.51 -3.09
N GLU A 137 4.10 9.92 -4.00
CA GLU A 137 3.92 11.14 -4.75
C GLU A 137 3.27 10.85 -6.10
N GLN A 138 3.54 9.67 -6.66
CA GLN A 138 2.99 9.28 -7.94
C GLN A 138 3.09 7.78 -8.10
N VAL A 139 2.08 7.17 -8.68
CA VAL A 139 2.11 5.76 -9.07
C VAL A 139 1.36 5.63 -10.37
N GLY A 140 1.93 4.93 -11.32
CA GLY A 140 1.28 4.76 -12.61
C GLY A 140 2.23 4.24 -13.66
N PRO A 141 1.78 4.23 -14.93
CA PRO A 141 2.62 3.74 -16.02
C PRO A 141 3.89 4.56 -16.16
N ASP A 142 4.98 3.87 -16.49
CA ASP A 142 6.27 4.50 -16.70
C ASP A 142 6.40 4.78 -18.18
N ARG A 143 6.27 6.03 -18.57
CA ARG A 143 6.31 6.41 -19.98
C ARG A 143 7.38 7.39 -20.27
#